data_3f498e2714977fd8a7427b08483c1b4d
#
_entry.id   3f498e2714977fd8a7427b08483c1b4d
#
_cell.length_a   1.000
_cell.length_b   1.000
_cell.length_c   1.000
_cell.angle_alpha   90.00
_cell.angle_beta   90.00
_cell.angle_gamma   90.00
#
_symmetry.space_group_name_H-M   'P 1'
#
loop_
_entity.id
_entity.type
_entity.pdbx_description
1 polymer ?
#
loop_
_entity_poly.entity_id
_entity_poly.type
_entity_poly.pdbx_seq_one_letter_code
_entity_poly.pdbx_strand_id
1 'polypeptide(L)'
;MKKVTYFHLATCPYCKQADRAIEELIAEHPEYAAVEFERINEYEHPEIADQYDYQCNPCMFIGKEKIYESHLFEKADECRMHVEKVLKRALEA
;
A
#
# COMPACT_ATOMS: atom_id res chain seq x y z
N MET A 1 13.70 10.13 0.34
CA MET A 1 12.36 9.54 0.18
C MET A 1 12.48 8.12 -0.33
N LYS A 2 11.70 7.20 0.22
CA LYS A 2 11.76 5.79 -0.15
C LYS A 2 10.56 5.42 -1.00
N LYS A 3 10.78 4.46 -1.90
CA LYS A 3 9.72 3.91 -2.75
C LYS A 3 8.90 2.89 -1.94
N VAL A 4 7.59 2.87 -2.17
CA VAL A 4 6.69 1.90 -1.56
C VAL A 4 6.42 0.78 -2.57
N THR A 5 6.67 -0.46 -2.16
CA THR A 5 6.30 -1.63 -2.96
C THR A 5 4.89 -2.05 -2.55
N TYR A 6 3.96 -2.02 -3.49
CA TYR A 6 2.53 -2.20 -3.24
C TYR A 6 2.03 -3.44 -3.99
N PHE A 7 1.76 -4.49 -3.25
CA PHE A 7 1.18 -5.72 -3.81
C PHE A 7 -0.33 -5.64 -3.82
N HIS A 8 -0.94 -5.92 -4.96
CA HIS A 8 -2.39 -5.81 -5.12
C HIS A 8 -2.92 -6.85 -6.10
N LEU A 9 -4.25 -6.96 -6.13
CA LEU A 9 -4.99 -7.75 -7.11
C LEU A 9 -6.07 -6.86 -7.73
N ALA A 10 -6.30 -7.01 -9.05
CA ALA A 10 -7.18 -6.12 -9.79
C ALA A 10 -8.65 -6.18 -9.29
N THR A 11 -9.08 -7.33 -8.78
CA THR A 11 -10.48 -7.53 -8.36
C THR A 11 -10.67 -7.49 -6.85
N CYS A 12 -9.65 -7.12 -6.10
CA CYS A 12 -9.71 -7.12 -4.64
C CYS A 12 -10.40 -5.86 -4.11
N PRO A 13 -11.53 -5.99 -3.40
CA PRO A 13 -12.22 -4.80 -2.87
C PRO A 13 -11.37 -4.02 -1.85
N TYR A 14 -10.54 -4.72 -1.09
CA TYR A 14 -9.65 -4.04 -0.13
C TYR A 14 -8.54 -3.26 -0.84
N CYS A 15 -8.11 -3.73 -2.01
CA CYS A 15 -7.15 -2.98 -2.82
C CYS A 15 -7.78 -1.69 -3.35
N LYS A 16 -9.04 -1.75 -3.78
CA LYS A 16 -9.78 -0.55 -4.21
C LYS A 16 -9.94 0.43 -3.05
N GLN A 17 -10.21 -0.07 -1.87
CA GLN A 17 -10.32 0.75 -0.66
C GLN A 17 -8.99 1.46 -0.35
N ALA A 18 -7.87 0.75 -0.47
CA ALA A 18 -6.55 1.33 -0.26
C ALA A 18 -6.22 2.40 -1.31
N ASP A 19 -6.56 2.13 -2.58
CA ASP A 19 -6.35 3.11 -3.66
C ASP A 19 -7.14 4.39 -3.42
N ARG A 20 -8.38 4.25 -2.96
CA ARG A 20 -9.21 5.41 -2.61
C ARG A 20 -8.58 6.19 -1.46
N ALA A 21 -8.06 5.49 -0.46
CA ALA A 21 -7.40 6.14 0.67
C ALA A 21 -6.18 6.94 0.20
N ILE A 22 -5.39 6.38 -0.71
CA ILE A 22 -4.23 7.08 -1.27
C ILE A 22 -4.68 8.36 -1.98
N GLU A 23 -5.72 8.28 -2.81
CA GLU A 23 -6.23 9.45 -3.55
C GLU A 23 -6.73 10.54 -2.61
N GLU A 24 -7.48 10.15 -1.57
CA GLU A 24 -8.01 11.11 -0.60
C GLU A 24 -6.91 11.79 0.19
N LEU A 25 -5.91 11.02 0.60
CA LEU A 25 -4.80 11.56 1.38
C LEU A 25 -3.95 12.52 0.56
N ILE A 26 -3.73 12.22 -0.72
CA ILE A 26 -2.99 13.12 -1.61
C ILE A 26 -3.78 14.41 -1.83
N ALA A 27 -5.10 14.32 -1.96
CA ALA A 27 -5.94 15.51 -2.13
C ALA A 27 -5.89 16.42 -0.90
N GLU A 28 -5.84 15.84 0.31
CA GLU A 28 -5.80 16.60 1.55
C GLU A 28 -4.39 17.07 1.92
N HIS A 29 -3.38 16.30 1.50
CA HIS A 29 -1.99 16.55 1.84
C HIS A 29 -1.15 16.40 0.57
N PRO A 30 -1.04 17.46 -0.25
CA PRO A 30 -0.36 17.35 -1.56
C PRO A 30 1.09 16.86 -1.51
N GLU A 31 1.75 17.00 -0.36
CA GLU A 31 3.12 16.50 -0.21
C GLU A 31 3.20 14.98 -0.38
N TYR A 32 2.11 14.26 -0.14
CA TYR A 32 2.08 12.80 -0.31
C TYR A 32 2.17 12.38 -1.78
N ALA A 33 1.88 13.29 -2.71
CA ALA A 33 2.00 12.99 -4.14
C ALA A 33 3.43 12.69 -4.56
N ALA A 34 4.41 13.10 -3.77
CA ALA A 34 5.82 12.83 -4.06
C ALA A 34 6.23 11.38 -3.79
N VAL A 35 5.43 10.63 -3.04
CA VAL A 35 5.74 9.23 -2.71
C VAL A 35 5.58 8.37 -3.97
N GLU A 36 6.61 7.61 -4.31
CA GLU A 36 6.60 6.72 -5.46
C GLU A 36 6.08 5.35 -5.05
N PHE A 37 5.12 4.83 -5.81
CA PHE A 37 4.58 3.48 -5.60
C PHE A 37 5.00 2.58 -6.74
N GLU A 38 5.62 1.45 -6.41
CA GLU A 38 5.82 0.38 -7.36
C GLU A 38 4.68 -0.62 -7.17
N ARG A 39 3.73 -0.59 -8.09
CA ARG A 39 2.55 -1.46 -8.01
C ARG A 39 2.86 -2.79 -8.65
N ILE A 40 2.66 -3.87 -7.90
CA ILE A 40 2.93 -5.22 -8.38
C ILE A 40 1.65 -6.03 -8.25
N ASN A 41 1.12 -6.46 -9.40
CA ASN A 41 -0.01 -7.37 -9.42
C ASN A 41 0.50 -8.78 -9.07
N GLU A 42 0.06 -9.29 -7.93
CA GLU A 42 0.51 -10.57 -7.41
C GLU A 42 0.23 -11.73 -8.36
N TYR A 43 -0.91 -11.66 -9.04
CA TYR A 43 -1.30 -12.70 -9.98
C TYR A 43 -0.38 -12.73 -11.22
N GLU A 44 0.02 -11.54 -11.69
CA GLU A 44 0.88 -11.43 -12.88
C GLU A 44 2.36 -11.67 -12.57
N HIS A 45 2.76 -11.39 -11.33
CA HIS A 45 4.17 -11.47 -10.91
C HIS A 45 4.34 -12.27 -9.62
N PRO A 46 3.92 -13.55 -9.60
CA PRO A 46 4.07 -14.36 -8.39
C PRO A 46 5.53 -14.56 -7.99
N GLU A 47 6.45 -14.53 -8.95
CA GLU A 47 7.88 -14.68 -8.66
C GLU A 47 8.42 -13.53 -7.82
N ILE A 48 7.84 -12.33 -7.94
CA ILE A 48 8.22 -11.18 -7.13
C ILE A 48 7.55 -11.28 -5.75
N ALA A 49 6.25 -11.60 -5.74
CA ALA A 49 5.49 -11.71 -4.50
C ALA A 49 6.08 -12.76 -3.56
N ASP A 50 6.59 -13.85 -4.11
CA ASP A 50 7.17 -14.95 -3.32
C ASP A 50 8.43 -14.53 -2.56
N GLN A 51 9.04 -13.41 -2.92
CA GLN A 51 10.23 -12.89 -2.23
C GLN A 51 9.86 -12.07 -0.98
N TYR A 52 8.58 -11.82 -0.74
CA TYR A 52 8.11 -10.99 0.36
C TYR A 52 7.21 -11.81 1.29
N ASP A 53 7.25 -11.48 2.57
CA ASP A 53 6.51 -12.23 3.60
C ASP A 53 5.18 -11.53 3.91
N TYR A 54 4.12 -11.96 3.23
CA TYR A 54 2.78 -11.45 3.48
C TYR A 54 1.72 -12.47 3.04
N GLN A 55 0.50 -12.32 3.54
CA GLN A 55 -0.61 -13.24 3.25
C GLN A 55 -1.83 -12.56 2.67
N CYS A 56 -2.03 -11.27 2.92
CA CYS A 56 -3.23 -10.55 2.51
C CYS A 56 -2.91 -9.38 1.62
N ASN A 57 -3.82 -9.04 0.72
CA ASN A 57 -3.75 -7.86 -0.15
C ASN A 57 -4.79 -6.85 0.29
N PRO A 58 -4.53 -5.54 0.18
CA PRO A 58 -3.28 -4.93 -0.24
C PRO A 58 -2.19 -5.05 0.83
N CYS A 59 -0.94 -5.00 0.39
CA CYS A 59 0.19 -5.03 1.29
C CYS A 59 1.26 -4.06 0.80
N MET A 60 1.84 -3.28 1.70
CA MET A 60 2.80 -2.23 1.34
C MET A 60 4.09 -2.40 2.14
N PHE A 61 5.20 -2.39 1.40
CA PHE A 61 6.55 -2.53 1.97
C PHE A 61 7.38 -1.31 1.65
N ILE A 62 8.30 -0.99 2.56
CA ILE A 62 9.42 -0.08 2.27
C ILE A 62 10.66 -0.93 2.42
N GLY A 63 11.37 -1.18 1.30
CA GLY A 63 12.40 -2.20 1.27
C GLY A 63 11.79 -3.55 1.57
N LYS A 64 12.32 -4.25 2.56
CA LYS A 64 11.76 -5.52 3.00
C LYS A 64 10.92 -5.39 4.27
N GLU A 65 10.73 -4.18 4.76
CA GLU A 65 9.93 -3.94 5.96
C GLU A 65 8.45 -3.79 5.58
N LYS A 66 7.62 -4.65 6.13
CA LYS A 66 6.18 -4.57 5.91
C LYS A 66 5.58 -3.47 6.79
N ILE A 67 5.06 -2.42 6.16
CA ILE A 67 4.46 -1.30 6.87
C ILE A 67 2.96 -1.49 7.05
N TYR A 68 2.30 -2.08 6.05
CA TYR A 68 0.86 -2.26 6.06
C TYR A 68 0.48 -3.55 5.36
N GLU A 69 -0.39 -4.32 5.99
CA GLU A 69 -1.03 -5.49 5.40
C GLU A 69 -2.49 -5.46 5.80
N SER A 70 -3.39 -5.54 4.82
CA SER A 70 -4.82 -5.53 5.06
C SER A 70 -5.25 -6.79 5.82
N HIS A 71 -6.36 -6.68 6.54
CA HIS A 71 -6.97 -7.84 7.19
C HIS A 71 -8.43 -7.94 6.78
N LEU A 72 -8.99 -9.14 6.96
CA LEU A 72 -10.39 -9.41 6.61
C LEU A 72 -11.31 -8.45 7.39
N PHE A 73 -12.30 -7.88 6.70
CA PHE A 73 -13.27 -6.93 7.26
C PHE A 73 -12.65 -5.58 7.67
N GLU A 74 -11.49 -5.24 7.13
CA GLU A 74 -10.90 -3.93 7.38
C GLU A 74 -11.80 -2.81 6.87
N LYS A 75 -12.03 -1.78 7.70
CA LYS A 75 -12.88 -0.65 7.34
C LYS A 75 -12.10 0.47 6.68
N ALA A 76 -12.81 1.36 5.99
CA ALA A 76 -12.19 2.44 5.22
C ALA A 76 -11.35 3.38 6.09
N ASP A 77 -11.83 3.74 7.27
CA ASP A 77 -11.11 4.64 8.16
C ASP A 77 -9.85 3.99 8.72
N GLU A 78 -9.92 2.71 9.03
CA GLU A 78 -8.76 1.95 9.49
C GLU A 78 -7.72 1.84 8.37
N CYS A 79 -8.16 1.51 7.16
CA CYS A 79 -7.30 1.44 6.01
C CYS A 79 -6.59 2.77 5.76
N ARG A 80 -7.35 3.87 5.82
CA ARG A 80 -6.81 5.21 5.61
C ARG A 80 -5.72 5.55 6.64
N MET A 81 -5.95 5.20 7.89
CA MET A 81 -4.97 5.43 8.94
C MET A 81 -3.64 4.70 8.65
N HIS A 82 -3.73 3.44 8.23
CA HIS A 82 -2.54 2.65 7.92
C HIS A 82 -1.84 3.13 6.66
N VAL A 83 -2.60 3.52 5.64
CA VAL A 83 -2.03 4.04 4.39
C VAL A 83 -1.30 5.36 4.67
N GLU A 84 -1.86 6.22 5.50
CA GLU A 84 -1.18 7.47 5.86
C GLU A 84 0.13 7.20 6.58
N LYS A 85 0.17 6.19 7.42
CA LYS A 85 1.41 5.78 8.10
C LYS A 85 2.48 5.38 7.09
N VAL A 86 2.10 4.65 6.04
CA VAL A 86 3.02 4.27 4.97
C VAL A 86 3.58 5.51 4.28
N LEU A 87 2.69 6.45 3.93
CA LEU A 87 3.09 7.67 3.24
C LEU A 87 4.06 8.50 4.07
N LYS A 88 3.78 8.66 5.37
CA LYS A 88 4.67 9.39 6.27
C LYS A 88 6.03 8.71 6.39
N ARG A 89 6.05 7.39 6.53
CA ARG A 89 7.30 6.64 6.62
C ARG A 89 8.14 6.81 5.35
N ALA A 90 7.50 6.81 4.19
CA ALA A 90 8.20 6.99 2.92
C ALA A 90 8.83 8.37 2.81
N LEU A 91 8.14 9.40 3.29
CA LEU A 91 8.64 10.77 3.24
C LEU A 91 9.79 11.03 4.21
N GLU A 92 9.82 10.32 5.34
CA GLU A 92 10.86 10.50 6.36
C GLU A 92 12.23 10.03 5.91
N ALA A 93 12.30 9.18 4.93
CA ALA A 93 13.53 8.50 4.55
C ALA A 93 14.48 9.36 3.70
#